data_e23d86260338b2b3763a157a999386f4
#
_entry.id   e23d86260338b2b3763a157a999386f4
#
_cell.length_a   1.000
_cell.length_b   1.000
_cell.length_c   1.000
_cell.angle_alpha   90.00
_cell.angle_beta   90.00
_cell.angle_gamma   90.00
#
_symmetry.space_group_name_H-M   'P 1'
#
loop_
_entity.id
_entity.type
_entity.pdbx_description
1 polymer ?
#
loop_
_entity_poly.entity_id
_entity_poly.type
_entity_poly.pdbx_seq_one_letter_code
_entity_poly.pdbx_strand_id
1 'polypeptide(L)'
;MRIHYFGHTDVGLSREHNEDSHLADADLGVFVVADGVGGRAKGEVASQETVELIWEWLKRNEALIREIAAGNATARAGQLSQLVRGAIQNACYMVHSMGQLDPEHRGMSTTASVFLVCGNVGIVGQVGDSRVYLARDGEVAQLTEDHTLINYQLKHGLITPEQAATSRAKNVITRAVGHKDYVEVDTLPIPLFPGDRIILCSDGFHGYIENAEQLRYFLEMEIEDAVLEAISFANDQGGKDNITALMIELLDDAEGGPG
;
A
#
# COMPACT_ATOMS: atom_id res chain seq x y z
N MET A 1 2.08 -20.16 -8.55
CA MET A 1 1.16 -19.68 -7.49
C MET A 1 0.03 -18.90 -8.15
N ARG A 2 -1.20 -19.21 -7.79
CA ARG A 2 -2.40 -18.47 -8.20
C ARG A 2 -2.68 -17.38 -7.16
N ILE A 3 -3.13 -16.23 -7.62
CA ILE A 3 -3.45 -15.09 -6.76
C ILE A 3 -4.97 -14.98 -6.63
N HIS A 4 -5.48 -14.97 -5.41
CA HIS A 4 -6.83 -14.57 -5.07
C HIS A 4 -6.76 -13.22 -4.36
N TYR A 5 -7.64 -12.27 -4.68
CA TYR A 5 -7.60 -10.95 -4.08
C TYR A 5 -8.98 -10.32 -4.05
N PHE A 6 -9.17 -9.41 -3.11
CA PHE A 6 -10.30 -8.49 -3.06
C PHE A 6 -9.85 -7.16 -2.46
N GLY A 7 -10.37 -6.06 -2.97
CA GLY A 7 -10.09 -4.71 -2.47
C GLY A 7 -11.36 -3.90 -2.40
N HIS A 8 -11.49 -3.09 -1.36
CA HIS A 8 -12.60 -2.16 -1.20
C HIS A 8 -12.13 -0.86 -0.56
N THR A 9 -12.81 0.23 -0.90
CA THR A 9 -12.60 1.55 -0.34
C THR A 9 -13.93 2.19 0.04
N ASP A 10 -13.96 2.90 1.16
CA ASP A 10 -15.15 3.56 1.70
C ASP A 10 -14.80 5.00 2.11
N VAL A 11 -15.75 5.91 1.96
CA VAL A 11 -15.54 7.33 2.30
C VAL A 11 -15.39 7.57 3.81
N GLY A 12 -15.81 6.60 4.62
CA GLY A 12 -15.92 6.78 6.08
C GLY A 12 -17.15 7.58 6.48
N LEU A 13 -17.23 7.92 7.76
CA LEU A 13 -18.40 8.62 8.32
C LEU A 13 -18.18 10.12 8.50
N SER A 14 -16.94 10.60 8.34
CA SER A 14 -16.57 12.00 8.66
C SER A 14 -16.11 12.81 7.45
N ARG A 15 -15.81 12.15 6.32
CA ARG A 15 -15.34 12.77 5.10
C ARG A 15 -16.49 12.94 4.09
N GLU A 16 -16.42 13.97 3.24
CA GLU A 16 -17.39 14.18 2.15
C GLU A 16 -16.95 13.52 0.85
N HIS A 17 -15.64 13.35 0.66
CA HIS A 17 -15.03 12.78 -0.53
C HIS A 17 -14.09 11.65 -0.14
N ASN A 18 -13.94 10.68 -1.03
CA ASN A 18 -12.93 9.63 -0.87
C ASN A 18 -11.67 10.05 -1.65
N GLU A 19 -10.60 10.32 -0.91
CA GLU A 19 -9.29 10.67 -1.46
C GLU A 19 -8.36 9.44 -1.56
N ASP A 20 -8.81 8.27 -1.07
CA ASP A 20 -8.10 6.99 -1.25
C ASP A 20 -8.33 6.41 -2.65
N SER A 21 -7.33 5.70 -3.15
CA SER A 21 -7.43 4.91 -4.39
C SER A 21 -6.70 3.58 -4.24
N HIS A 22 -7.19 2.55 -4.90
CA HIS A 22 -6.48 1.28 -5.01
C HIS A 22 -6.57 0.71 -6.43
N LEU A 23 -5.60 -0.14 -6.78
CA LEU A 23 -5.57 -0.86 -8.05
C LEU A 23 -5.04 -2.27 -7.81
N ALA A 24 -5.65 -3.25 -8.47
CA ALA A 24 -5.21 -4.63 -8.46
C ALA A 24 -5.23 -5.23 -9.87
N ASP A 25 -4.11 -5.79 -10.29
CA ASP A 25 -3.95 -6.54 -11.54
C ASP A 25 -3.22 -7.86 -11.20
N ALA A 26 -4.01 -8.92 -10.97
CA ALA A 26 -3.47 -10.23 -10.62
C ALA A 26 -2.70 -10.89 -11.78
N ASP A 27 -3.04 -10.58 -13.03
CA ASP A 27 -2.35 -11.12 -14.20
C ASP A 27 -0.93 -10.58 -14.32
N LEU A 28 -0.73 -9.32 -13.93
CA LEU A 28 0.58 -8.68 -13.83
C LEU A 28 1.23 -8.88 -12.45
N GLY A 29 0.43 -9.23 -11.43
CA GLY A 29 0.85 -9.37 -10.04
C GLY A 29 1.06 -8.04 -9.33
N VAL A 30 0.35 -6.97 -9.73
CA VAL A 30 0.51 -5.60 -9.20
C VAL A 30 -0.67 -5.22 -8.33
N PHE A 31 -0.38 -4.74 -7.13
CA PHE A 31 -1.35 -4.28 -6.14
C PHE A 31 -0.87 -2.95 -5.55
N VAL A 32 -1.73 -1.94 -5.51
CA VAL A 32 -1.39 -0.59 -5.06
C VAL A 32 -2.51 -0.03 -4.20
N VAL A 33 -2.14 0.61 -3.09
CA VAL A 33 -3.01 1.49 -2.29
C VAL A 33 -2.34 2.84 -2.19
N ALA A 34 -3.12 3.90 -2.37
CA ALA A 34 -2.69 5.28 -2.28
C ALA A 34 -3.72 6.08 -1.49
N ASP A 35 -3.28 6.81 -0.47
CA ASP A 35 -4.09 7.67 0.39
C ASP A 35 -3.79 9.12 0.04
N GLY A 36 -4.79 9.82 -0.46
CA GLY A 36 -4.66 11.20 -0.94
C GLY A 36 -4.56 12.19 0.21
N VAL A 37 -3.50 12.97 0.20
CA VAL A 37 -3.21 13.97 1.25
C VAL A 37 -3.50 15.37 0.74
N GLY A 38 -4.48 16.06 1.35
CA GLY A 38 -4.61 17.43 0.87
C GLY A 38 -5.75 18.32 1.25
N GLY A 39 -6.83 17.96 1.86
CA GLY A 39 -7.90 18.84 2.36
C GLY A 39 -8.43 20.00 1.47
N ARG A 40 -7.59 20.67 0.71
CA ARG A 40 -7.91 21.66 -0.33
C ARG A 40 -7.26 21.36 -1.67
N ALA A 41 -6.39 20.40 -1.74
CA ALA A 41 -5.48 20.15 -2.86
C ALA A 41 -5.76 18.82 -3.53
N LYS A 42 -7.00 18.50 -3.91
CA LYS A 42 -7.29 17.39 -4.83
C LYS A 42 -6.52 16.08 -4.52
N GLY A 43 -6.59 15.60 -3.26
CA GLY A 43 -6.00 14.33 -2.84
C GLY A 43 -6.52 13.15 -3.68
N GLU A 44 -7.81 13.18 -4.04
CA GLU A 44 -8.46 12.20 -4.89
C GLU A 44 -7.81 12.07 -6.28
N VAL A 45 -7.37 13.19 -6.85
CA VAL A 45 -6.65 13.19 -8.14
C VAL A 45 -5.25 12.63 -7.97
N ALA A 46 -4.55 13.02 -6.90
CA ALA A 46 -3.20 12.54 -6.65
C ALA A 46 -3.15 11.03 -6.44
N SER A 47 -4.07 10.47 -5.66
CA SER A 47 -4.12 9.03 -5.39
C SER A 47 -4.51 8.24 -6.64
N GLN A 48 -5.53 8.68 -7.38
CA GLN A 48 -5.99 8.04 -8.62
C GLN A 48 -4.87 8.00 -9.66
N GLU A 49 -4.27 9.15 -9.98
CA GLU A 49 -3.18 9.25 -10.94
C GLU A 49 -1.96 8.43 -10.51
N THR A 50 -1.66 8.39 -9.20
CA THR A 50 -0.53 7.62 -8.69
C THR A 50 -0.70 6.12 -8.92
N VAL A 51 -1.87 5.54 -8.61
CA VAL A 51 -2.09 4.09 -8.82
C VAL A 51 -2.06 3.73 -10.30
N GLU A 52 -2.62 4.58 -11.17
CA GLU A 52 -2.63 4.38 -12.62
C GLU A 52 -1.23 4.48 -13.23
N LEU A 53 -0.45 5.51 -12.87
CA LEU A 53 0.92 5.72 -13.37
C LEU A 53 1.87 4.61 -12.94
N ILE A 54 1.74 4.11 -11.70
CA ILE A 54 2.52 2.97 -11.21
C ILE A 54 2.18 1.72 -12.01
N TRP A 55 0.89 1.42 -12.19
CA TRP A 55 0.44 0.28 -12.96
C TRP A 55 0.90 0.36 -14.42
N GLU A 56 0.71 1.50 -15.09
CA GLU A 56 1.17 1.70 -16.47
C GLU A 56 2.68 1.49 -16.63
N TRP A 57 3.49 1.99 -15.69
CA TRP A 57 4.94 1.80 -15.72
C TRP A 57 5.30 0.32 -15.62
N LEU A 58 4.69 -0.42 -14.69
CA LEU A 58 4.92 -1.84 -14.51
C LEU A 58 4.38 -2.63 -15.71
N LYS A 59 3.23 -2.26 -16.28
CA LYS A 59 2.65 -2.87 -17.47
C LYS A 59 3.54 -2.70 -18.71
N ARG A 60 4.14 -1.54 -18.90
CA ARG A 60 5.13 -1.31 -19.98
C ARG A 60 6.37 -2.20 -19.82
N ASN A 61 6.67 -2.67 -18.64
CA ASN A 61 7.76 -3.57 -18.32
C ASN A 61 7.33 -5.04 -18.12
N GLU A 62 6.09 -5.39 -18.49
CA GLU A 62 5.51 -6.73 -18.31
C GLU A 62 6.41 -7.85 -18.87
N ALA A 63 6.99 -7.67 -20.06
CA ALA A 63 7.87 -8.66 -20.67
C ALA A 63 9.06 -8.99 -19.77
N LEU A 64 9.66 -7.98 -19.14
CA LEU A 64 10.76 -8.15 -18.19
C LEU A 64 10.30 -8.85 -16.90
N ILE A 65 9.14 -8.47 -16.36
CA ILE A 65 8.57 -9.09 -15.16
C ILE A 65 8.30 -10.57 -15.42
N ARG A 66 7.68 -10.91 -16.54
CA ARG A 66 7.41 -12.31 -16.93
C ARG A 66 8.67 -13.11 -17.17
N GLU A 67 9.68 -12.52 -17.82
CA GLU A 67 11.00 -13.16 -17.99
C GLU A 67 11.65 -13.50 -16.64
N ILE A 68 11.59 -12.55 -15.68
CA ILE A 68 12.13 -12.77 -14.34
C ILE A 68 11.34 -13.85 -13.60
N ALA A 69 10.01 -13.83 -13.67
CA ALA A 69 9.14 -14.80 -13.03
C ALA A 69 9.37 -16.23 -13.56
N ALA A 70 9.60 -16.38 -14.88
CA ALA A 70 9.88 -17.67 -15.50
C ALA A 70 11.31 -18.21 -15.22
N GLY A 71 12.21 -17.33 -14.78
CA GLY A 71 13.62 -17.64 -14.48
C GLY A 71 13.88 -17.82 -12.98
N ASN A 72 14.81 -17.02 -12.46
CA ASN A 72 15.15 -16.98 -11.02
C ASN A 72 14.83 -15.61 -10.44
N ALA A 73 13.60 -15.44 -10.00
CA ALA A 73 13.09 -14.18 -9.43
C ALA A 73 13.90 -13.76 -8.17
N THR A 74 14.28 -14.72 -7.33
CA THR A 74 15.09 -14.46 -6.12
C THR A 74 16.44 -13.85 -6.46
N ALA A 75 17.13 -14.37 -7.45
CA ALA A 75 18.44 -13.82 -7.88
C ALA A 75 18.32 -12.41 -8.51
N ARG A 76 17.13 -12.06 -9.03
CA ARG A 76 16.84 -10.78 -9.69
C ARG A 76 15.96 -9.84 -8.85
N ALA A 77 15.74 -10.12 -7.56
CA ALA A 77 14.92 -9.32 -6.66
C ALA A 77 15.37 -7.84 -6.61
N GLY A 78 16.67 -7.58 -6.67
CA GLY A 78 17.20 -6.21 -6.75
C GLY A 78 16.76 -5.46 -8.01
N GLN A 79 16.63 -6.14 -9.15
CA GLN A 79 16.13 -5.54 -10.40
C GLN A 79 14.64 -5.23 -10.30
N LEU A 80 13.83 -6.12 -9.69
CA LEU A 80 12.42 -5.88 -9.42
C LEU A 80 12.23 -4.70 -8.46
N SER A 81 13.07 -4.62 -7.41
CA SER A 81 13.05 -3.49 -6.47
C SER A 81 13.32 -2.15 -7.17
N GLN A 82 14.30 -2.13 -8.10
CA GLN A 82 14.56 -0.93 -8.90
C GLN A 82 13.39 -0.59 -9.83
N LEU A 83 12.71 -1.58 -10.38
CA LEU A 83 11.54 -1.37 -11.24
C LEU A 83 10.38 -0.75 -10.46
N VAL A 84 10.06 -1.27 -9.28
CA VAL A 84 9.01 -0.72 -8.38
C VAL A 84 9.39 0.69 -7.91
N ARG A 85 10.65 0.89 -7.51
CA ARG A 85 11.15 2.23 -7.15
C ARG A 85 10.98 3.22 -8.29
N GLY A 86 11.37 2.84 -9.51
CA GLY A 86 11.22 3.68 -10.70
C GLY A 86 9.77 4.01 -11.02
N ALA A 87 8.84 3.06 -10.81
CA ALA A 87 7.42 3.29 -11.00
C ALA A 87 6.88 4.38 -10.06
N ILE A 88 7.18 4.29 -8.77
CA ILE A 88 6.74 5.27 -7.76
C ILE A 88 7.40 6.64 -8.00
N GLN A 89 8.69 6.67 -8.35
CA GLN A 89 9.40 7.93 -8.65
C GLN A 89 8.87 8.60 -9.91
N ASN A 90 8.53 7.83 -10.95
CA ASN A 90 7.87 8.36 -12.14
C ASN A 90 6.49 8.95 -11.80
N ALA A 91 5.68 8.23 -11.02
CA ALA A 91 4.39 8.74 -10.56
C ALA A 91 4.57 10.05 -9.74
N CYS A 92 5.56 10.10 -8.85
CA CYS A 92 5.89 11.30 -8.09
C CYS A 92 6.20 12.51 -8.98
N TYR A 93 7.05 12.34 -9.97
CA TYR A 93 7.39 13.39 -10.93
C TYR A 93 6.16 13.87 -11.73
N MET A 94 5.33 12.94 -12.20
CA MET A 94 4.15 13.25 -13.02
C MET A 94 3.09 13.98 -12.19
N VAL A 95 2.73 13.49 -11.00
CA VAL A 95 1.74 14.12 -10.11
C VAL A 95 2.21 15.52 -9.68
N HIS A 96 3.50 15.67 -9.32
CA HIS A 96 4.07 16.99 -9.03
C HIS A 96 3.95 17.94 -10.22
N SER A 97 4.28 17.46 -11.43
CA SER A 97 4.21 18.26 -12.66
C SER A 97 2.78 18.70 -12.98
N MET A 98 1.78 17.83 -12.80
CA MET A 98 0.37 18.17 -12.94
C MET A 98 -0.03 19.30 -11.98
N GLY A 99 0.38 19.21 -10.71
CA GLY A 99 0.13 20.26 -9.72
C GLY A 99 0.83 21.60 -10.00
N GLN A 100 1.91 21.60 -10.82
CA GLN A 100 2.55 22.86 -11.26
C GLN A 100 1.85 23.49 -12.46
N LEU A 101 1.24 22.68 -13.32
CA LEU A 101 0.57 23.14 -14.55
C LEU A 101 -0.84 23.66 -14.27
N ASP A 102 -1.54 23.09 -13.30
CA ASP A 102 -2.89 23.50 -12.93
C ASP A 102 -2.95 24.03 -11.50
N PRO A 103 -3.31 25.33 -11.32
CA PRO A 103 -3.45 25.93 -10.00
C PRO A 103 -4.45 25.22 -9.07
N GLU A 104 -5.48 24.55 -9.62
CA GLU A 104 -6.47 23.79 -8.83
C GLU A 104 -5.88 22.50 -8.24
N HIS A 105 -4.84 21.96 -8.86
CA HIS A 105 -4.12 20.76 -8.41
C HIS A 105 -2.85 21.07 -7.61
N ARG A 106 -2.58 22.36 -7.34
CA ARG A 106 -1.35 22.77 -6.69
C ARG A 106 -1.22 22.20 -5.29
N GLY A 107 -0.13 21.43 -5.07
CA GLY A 107 0.19 20.81 -3.79
C GLY A 107 -0.53 19.51 -3.53
N MET A 108 -1.24 18.95 -4.51
CA MET A 108 -1.80 17.60 -4.41
C MET A 108 -0.68 16.59 -4.16
N SER A 109 -0.95 15.66 -3.28
CA SER A 109 0.01 14.61 -2.92
C SER A 109 -0.71 13.40 -2.37
N THR A 110 -0.01 12.27 -2.30
CA THR A 110 -0.59 11.01 -1.82
C THR A 110 0.50 10.10 -1.26
N THR A 111 0.11 9.10 -0.48
CA THR A 111 0.96 7.94 -0.17
C THR A 111 1.05 7.01 -1.38
N ALA A 112 1.92 6.02 -1.32
CA ALA A 112 1.92 4.88 -2.24
C ALA A 112 2.49 3.65 -1.54
N SER A 113 1.65 2.62 -1.34
CA SER A 113 2.04 1.28 -0.93
C SER A 113 1.82 0.34 -2.10
N VAL A 114 2.89 -0.27 -2.58
CA VAL A 114 2.91 -1.15 -3.76
C VAL A 114 3.33 -2.54 -3.33
N PHE A 115 2.66 -3.57 -3.85
CA PHE A 115 3.08 -4.94 -3.75
C PHE A 115 3.11 -5.59 -5.14
N LEU A 116 4.29 -6.03 -5.57
CA LEU A 116 4.48 -6.74 -6.84
C LEU A 116 4.78 -8.21 -6.54
N VAL A 117 3.95 -9.12 -7.05
CA VAL A 117 4.18 -10.56 -7.05
C VAL A 117 4.89 -10.96 -8.34
N CYS A 118 6.07 -11.57 -8.24
CA CYS A 118 6.84 -12.04 -9.40
C CYS A 118 7.44 -13.42 -9.10
N GLY A 119 6.83 -14.49 -9.62
CA GLY A 119 7.21 -15.87 -9.30
C GLY A 119 7.07 -16.13 -7.79
N ASN A 120 8.18 -16.48 -7.14
CA ASN A 120 8.26 -16.74 -5.70
C ASN A 120 8.82 -15.54 -4.89
N VAL A 121 8.76 -14.33 -5.44
CA VAL A 121 9.25 -13.11 -4.78
C VAL A 121 8.17 -12.05 -4.79
N GLY A 122 7.93 -11.43 -3.63
CA GLY A 122 7.17 -10.21 -3.47
C GLY A 122 8.10 -9.01 -3.33
N ILE A 123 7.75 -7.90 -3.95
CA ILE A 123 8.45 -6.63 -3.76
C ILE A 123 7.48 -5.63 -3.16
N VAL A 124 7.77 -5.17 -1.96
CA VAL A 124 7.11 -4.01 -1.35
C VAL A 124 7.78 -2.75 -1.86
N GLY A 125 6.99 -1.73 -2.23
CA GLY A 125 7.42 -0.36 -2.46
C GLY A 125 6.62 0.58 -1.59
N GLN A 126 7.27 1.55 -0.90
CA GLN A 126 6.62 2.36 0.13
C GLN A 126 7.00 3.83 0.06
N VAL A 127 5.98 4.69 0.10
CA VAL A 127 6.04 6.13 0.38
C VAL A 127 4.81 6.52 1.19
N GLY A 128 5.00 7.15 2.35
CA GLY A 128 3.91 7.58 3.24
C GLY A 128 3.69 6.63 4.41
N ASP A 129 2.50 6.59 4.94
CA ASP A 129 2.09 5.85 6.14
C ASP A 129 0.95 4.84 5.92
N SER A 130 0.46 4.68 4.70
CA SER A 130 -0.28 3.46 4.33
C SER A 130 0.61 2.24 4.56
N ARG A 131 0.06 1.08 4.86
CA ARG A 131 0.86 -0.07 5.31
C ARG A 131 0.66 -1.32 4.48
N VAL A 132 1.69 -2.16 4.47
CA VAL A 132 1.65 -3.53 3.95
C VAL A 132 1.98 -4.49 5.09
N TYR A 133 1.12 -5.47 5.31
CA TYR A 133 1.32 -6.55 6.28
C TYR A 133 1.39 -7.90 5.56
N LEU A 134 2.11 -8.83 6.16
CA LEU A 134 2.16 -10.24 5.78
C LEU A 134 1.67 -11.10 6.92
N ALA A 135 0.72 -11.98 6.62
CA ALA A 135 0.37 -13.09 7.50
C ALA A 135 0.93 -14.40 6.93
N ARG A 136 1.65 -15.13 7.75
CA ARG A 136 2.28 -16.41 7.43
C ARG A 136 2.37 -17.27 8.68
N ASP A 137 1.97 -18.55 8.60
CA ASP A 137 2.07 -19.51 9.71
C ASP A 137 1.42 -19.02 11.03
N GLY A 138 0.33 -18.24 10.93
CA GLY A 138 -0.37 -17.65 12.07
C GLY A 138 0.31 -16.41 12.68
N GLU A 139 1.45 -15.99 12.16
CA GLU A 139 2.12 -14.74 12.56
C GLU A 139 1.79 -13.61 11.59
N VAL A 140 1.71 -12.37 12.12
CA VAL A 140 1.46 -11.16 11.33
C VAL A 140 2.62 -10.19 11.52
N ALA A 141 3.18 -9.72 10.42
CA ALA A 141 4.27 -8.75 10.41
C ALA A 141 3.94 -7.54 9.52
N GLN A 142 4.18 -6.33 10.01
CA GLN A 142 4.21 -5.14 9.18
C GLN A 142 5.50 -5.13 8.35
N LEU A 143 5.38 -5.04 7.04
CA LEU A 143 6.52 -5.04 6.11
C LEU A 143 7.02 -3.63 5.80
N THR A 144 6.19 -2.62 5.99
CA THR A 144 6.50 -1.21 5.71
C THR A 144 6.91 -0.46 6.97
N GLU A 145 7.66 0.60 6.80
CA GLU A 145 7.95 1.58 7.85
C GLU A 145 7.18 2.88 7.53
N ASP A 146 6.41 3.39 8.50
CA ASP A 146 5.63 4.61 8.31
C ASP A 146 6.56 5.82 8.14
N HIS A 147 6.40 6.57 7.07
CA HIS A 147 7.13 7.83 6.86
C HIS A 147 6.44 8.98 7.57
N THR A 148 6.36 8.91 8.90
CA THR A 148 5.78 9.95 9.76
C THR A 148 6.85 10.65 10.60
N LEU A 149 6.55 11.88 11.02
CA LEU A 149 7.44 12.63 11.90
C LEU A 149 7.66 11.89 13.23
N ILE A 150 6.61 11.27 13.77
CA ILE A 150 6.68 10.50 15.02
C ILE A 150 7.59 9.29 14.87
N ASN A 151 7.44 8.51 13.80
CA ASN A 151 8.28 7.34 13.59
C ASN A 151 9.75 7.76 13.41
N TYR A 152 10.00 8.83 12.66
CA TYR A 152 11.33 9.42 12.55
C TYR A 152 11.93 9.79 13.93
N GLN A 153 11.16 10.47 14.77
CA GLN A 153 11.61 10.89 16.10
C GLN A 153 11.87 9.70 17.04
N LEU A 154 10.99 8.68 17.01
CA LEU A 154 11.19 7.44 17.79
C LEU A 154 12.46 6.69 17.36
N LYS A 155 12.65 6.50 16.06
CA LYS A 155 13.81 5.80 15.49
C LYS A 155 15.13 6.47 15.84
N HIS A 156 15.14 7.80 15.97
CA HIS A 156 16.32 8.58 16.33
C HIS A 156 16.44 8.87 17.84
N GLY A 157 15.54 8.30 18.65
CA GLY A 157 15.55 8.49 20.11
C GLY A 157 15.28 9.92 20.57
N LEU A 158 14.61 10.72 19.73
CA LEU A 158 14.25 12.11 20.02
C LEU A 158 13.03 12.23 20.94
N ILE A 159 12.18 11.22 20.94
CA ILE A 159 11.01 11.09 21.83
C ILE A 159 10.90 9.67 22.35
N THR A 160 10.21 9.49 23.50
CA THR A 160 9.87 8.15 24.01
C THR A 160 8.56 7.62 23.42
N PRO A 161 8.26 6.30 23.51
CA PRO A 161 6.98 5.75 23.08
C PRO A 161 5.77 6.42 23.77
N GLU A 162 5.90 6.79 25.04
CA GLU A 162 4.84 7.47 25.81
C GLU A 162 4.59 8.89 25.25
N GLN A 163 5.65 9.61 24.87
CA GLN A 163 5.55 10.92 24.24
C GLN A 163 4.94 10.81 22.84
N ALA A 164 5.30 9.78 22.09
CA ALA A 164 4.72 9.49 20.77
C ALA A 164 3.21 9.24 20.89
N ALA A 165 2.77 8.43 21.86
CA ALA A 165 1.37 8.08 22.08
C ALA A 165 0.47 9.31 22.33
N THR A 166 0.99 10.38 22.91
CA THR A 166 0.27 11.61 23.23
C THR A 166 0.52 12.78 22.27
N SER A 167 1.35 12.57 21.25
CA SER A 167 1.72 13.62 20.28
C SER A 167 0.53 14.01 19.39
N ARG A 168 0.42 15.31 19.10
CA ARG A 168 -0.55 15.85 18.14
C ARG A 168 -0.07 15.71 16.68
N ALA A 169 1.19 15.29 16.47
CA ALA A 169 1.79 15.17 15.14
C ALA A 169 1.75 13.72 14.60
N LYS A 170 0.81 12.88 15.08
CA LYS A 170 0.71 11.48 14.68
C LYS A 170 0.58 11.29 13.17
N ASN A 171 -0.21 12.16 12.53
CA ASN A 171 -0.54 12.07 11.11
C ASN A 171 0.32 13.02 10.24
N VAL A 172 1.48 13.47 10.75
CA VAL A 172 2.38 14.30 9.94
C VAL A 172 3.31 13.41 9.15
N ILE A 173 2.99 13.19 7.88
CA ILE A 173 3.85 12.43 6.96
C ILE A 173 5.07 13.25 6.56
N THR A 174 6.19 12.57 6.35
CA THR A 174 7.48 13.16 5.97
C THR A 174 7.87 12.88 4.52
N ARG A 175 7.19 11.93 3.88
CA ARG A 175 7.35 11.59 2.46
C ARG A 175 5.98 11.40 1.82
N ALA A 176 5.75 12.03 0.67
CA ALA A 176 4.55 11.89 -0.15
C ALA A 176 4.88 11.99 -1.63
N VAL A 177 4.18 11.22 -2.45
CA VAL A 177 4.19 11.28 -3.91
C VAL A 177 3.54 12.60 -4.35
N GLY A 178 4.17 13.34 -5.26
CA GLY A 178 3.65 14.61 -5.79
C GLY A 178 3.95 15.86 -4.96
N HIS A 179 4.34 15.73 -3.70
CA HIS A 179 4.71 16.89 -2.86
C HIS A 179 5.94 17.63 -3.41
N LYS A 180 6.90 16.90 -3.98
CA LYS A 180 8.08 17.38 -4.70
C LYS A 180 8.23 16.60 -5.98
N ASP A 181 9.13 17.01 -6.86
CA ASP A 181 9.45 16.31 -8.11
C ASP A 181 10.18 14.98 -7.92
N TYR A 182 10.67 14.71 -6.72
CA TYR A 182 11.37 13.49 -6.32
C TYR A 182 10.98 13.06 -4.90
N VAL A 183 10.88 11.74 -4.71
CA VAL A 183 10.68 11.11 -3.39
C VAL A 183 11.63 9.93 -3.19
N GLU A 184 12.13 9.76 -1.99
CA GLU A 184 12.87 8.56 -1.59
C GLU A 184 11.87 7.42 -1.33
N VAL A 185 12.05 6.31 -2.06
CA VAL A 185 11.18 5.13 -2.01
C VAL A 185 11.88 4.01 -1.26
N ASP A 186 11.26 3.48 -0.22
CA ASP A 186 11.72 2.27 0.43
C ASP A 186 11.24 1.04 -0.36
N THR A 187 12.11 0.04 -0.50
CA THR A 187 11.76 -1.22 -1.17
C THR A 187 12.25 -2.41 -0.35
N LEU A 188 11.40 -3.42 -0.22
CA LEU A 188 11.70 -4.66 0.50
C LEU A 188 11.34 -5.88 -0.35
N PRO A 189 12.32 -6.68 -0.80
CA PRO A 189 12.06 -7.98 -1.38
C PRO A 189 11.80 -9.02 -0.30
N ILE A 190 10.77 -9.84 -0.49
CA ILE A 190 10.43 -10.96 0.40
C ILE A 190 10.23 -12.25 -0.38
N PRO A 191 10.61 -13.41 0.14
CA PRO A 191 10.20 -14.69 -0.44
C PRO A 191 8.71 -14.91 -0.22
N LEU A 192 8.02 -15.49 -1.21
CA LEU A 192 6.61 -15.81 -1.16
C LEU A 192 6.39 -17.32 -1.14
N PHE A 193 5.38 -17.74 -0.40
CA PHE A 193 4.96 -19.13 -0.27
C PHE A 193 3.44 -19.25 -0.44
N PRO A 194 2.94 -20.39 -0.93
CA PRO A 194 1.52 -20.70 -0.87
C PRO A 194 0.99 -20.59 0.58
N GLY A 195 -0.18 -20.00 0.75
CA GLY A 195 -0.78 -19.72 2.06
C GLY A 195 -0.41 -18.35 2.64
N ASP A 196 0.52 -17.61 2.03
CA ASP A 196 0.76 -16.22 2.44
C ASP A 196 -0.48 -15.37 2.16
N ARG A 197 -0.84 -14.51 3.13
CA ARG A 197 -1.82 -13.46 2.96
C ARG A 197 -1.17 -12.10 3.15
N ILE A 198 -1.42 -11.21 2.23
CA ILE A 198 -0.89 -9.84 2.25
C ILE A 198 -2.06 -8.86 2.31
N ILE A 199 -1.97 -7.85 3.17
CA ILE A 199 -2.94 -6.77 3.21
C ILE A 199 -2.21 -5.43 3.00
N LEU A 200 -2.72 -4.64 2.04
CA LEU A 200 -2.37 -3.24 1.87
C LEU A 200 -3.53 -2.40 2.39
N CYS A 201 -3.28 -1.36 3.16
CA CYS A 201 -4.35 -0.52 3.70
C CYS A 201 -3.91 0.92 3.96
N SER A 202 -4.87 1.85 3.92
CA SER A 202 -4.70 3.23 4.37
C SER A 202 -4.78 3.36 5.90
N ASP A 203 -4.46 4.54 6.42
CA ASP A 203 -4.48 4.83 7.85
C ASP A 203 -5.90 4.82 8.43
N GLY A 204 -6.92 5.05 7.61
CA GLY A 204 -8.32 4.93 7.99
C GLY A 204 -8.74 3.53 8.47
N PHE A 205 -8.01 2.47 8.06
CA PHE A 205 -8.17 1.13 8.63
C PHE A 205 -7.16 0.87 9.74
N HIS A 206 -5.85 0.93 9.45
CA HIS A 206 -4.85 0.51 10.42
C HIS A 206 -4.74 1.43 11.64
N GLY A 207 -5.24 2.66 11.55
CA GLY A 207 -5.29 3.60 12.67
C GLY A 207 -6.17 3.14 13.84
N TYR A 208 -7.06 2.17 13.62
CA TYR A 208 -7.90 1.54 14.64
C TYR A 208 -7.37 0.17 15.10
N ILE A 209 -6.31 -0.33 14.50
CA ILE A 209 -5.69 -1.61 14.89
C ILE A 209 -4.71 -1.38 16.03
N GLU A 210 -5.01 -1.93 17.19
CA GLU A 210 -4.20 -1.75 18.40
C GLU A 210 -3.06 -2.77 18.51
N ASN A 211 -3.24 -3.96 17.91
CA ASN A 211 -2.27 -5.06 18.04
C ASN A 211 -2.40 -6.08 16.89
N ALA A 212 -1.40 -6.95 16.79
CA ALA A 212 -1.34 -7.99 15.75
C ALA A 212 -2.48 -9.04 15.85
N GLU A 213 -3.04 -9.27 17.05
CA GLU A 213 -4.13 -10.23 17.25
C GLU A 213 -5.43 -9.75 16.59
N GLN A 214 -5.74 -8.44 16.71
CA GLN A 214 -6.88 -7.85 16.00
C GLN A 214 -6.70 -7.97 14.48
N LEU A 215 -5.50 -7.72 13.96
CA LEU A 215 -5.24 -7.86 12.52
C LEU A 215 -5.35 -9.31 12.06
N ARG A 216 -4.90 -10.28 12.89
CA ARG A 216 -5.04 -11.72 12.63
C ARG A 216 -6.50 -12.14 12.46
N TYR A 217 -7.41 -11.60 13.25
CA TYR A 217 -8.85 -11.88 13.14
C TYR A 217 -9.35 -11.69 11.70
N PHE A 218 -9.03 -10.57 11.05
CA PHE A 218 -9.41 -10.33 9.65
C PHE A 218 -8.69 -11.28 8.69
N LEU A 219 -7.43 -11.59 8.95
CA LEU A 219 -6.59 -12.42 8.07
C LEU A 219 -6.92 -13.93 8.13
N GLU A 220 -7.75 -14.36 9.07
CA GLU A 220 -8.27 -15.75 9.16
C GLU A 220 -9.61 -15.93 8.44
N MET A 221 -10.28 -14.84 8.02
CA MET A 221 -11.55 -14.87 7.30
C MET A 221 -11.34 -15.15 5.80
N GLU A 222 -12.42 -15.50 5.09
CA GLU A 222 -12.41 -15.45 3.61
C GLU A 222 -12.11 -14.03 3.14
N ILE A 223 -11.36 -13.89 2.05
CA ILE A 223 -10.77 -12.60 1.63
C ILE A 223 -11.82 -11.50 1.46
N GLU A 224 -12.94 -11.79 0.81
CA GLU A 224 -14.00 -10.81 0.58
C GLU A 224 -14.63 -10.37 1.90
N ASP A 225 -14.97 -11.33 2.76
CA ASP A 225 -15.54 -11.07 4.08
C ASP A 225 -14.56 -10.30 4.97
N ALA A 226 -13.27 -10.63 4.92
CA ALA A 226 -12.21 -9.98 5.67
C ALA A 226 -12.08 -8.48 5.33
N VAL A 227 -12.09 -8.15 4.04
CA VAL A 227 -11.98 -6.75 3.60
C VAL A 227 -13.24 -5.96 3.96
N LEU A 228 -14.43 -6.54 3.74
CA LEU A 228 -15.70 -5.88 4.08
C LEU A 228 -15.84 -5.68 5.60
N GLU A 229 -15.46 -6.68 6.39
CA GLU A 229 -15.45 -6.57 7.85
C GLU A 229 -14.41 -5.56 8.35
N ALA A 230 -13.24 -5.46 7.73
CA ALA A 230 -12.23 -4.46 8.05
C ALA A 230 -12.76 -3.03 7.85
N ILE A 231 -13.48 -2.79 6.75
CA ILE A 231 -14.15 -1.51 6.47
C ILE A 231 -15.25 -1.23 7.50
N SER A 232 -16.12 -2.23 7.75
CA SER A 232 -17.20 -2.12 8.74
C SER A 232 -16.67 -1.82 10.13
N PHE A 233 -15.65 -2.55 10.56
CA PHE A 233 -14.97 -2.34 11.85
C PHE A 233 -14.44 -0.91 11.98
N ALA A 234 -13.74 -0.39 10.97
CA ALA A 234 -13.20 0.97 11.03
C ALA A 234 -14.32 2.04 11.10
N ASN A 235 -15.43 1.83 10.38
CA ASN A 235 -16.60 2.68 10.46
C ASN A 235 -17.25 2.63 11.85
N ASP A 236 -17.38 1.45 12.44
CA ASP A 236 -17.92 1.26 13.80
C ASP A 236 -17.04 1.91 14.88
N GLN A 237 -15.73 2.01 14.65
CA GLN A 237 -14.79 2.76 15.52
C GLN A 237 -14.85 4.28 15.29
N GLY A 238 -15.67 4.75 14.35
CA GLY A 238 -15.97 6.17 14.14
C GLY A 238 -15.74 6.68 12.72
N GLY A 239 -15.13 5.91 11.80
CA GLY A 239 -15.00 6.24 10.39
C GLY A 239 -14.46 7.66 10.13
N LYS A 240 -13.38 8.04 10.81
CA LYS A 240 -12.86 9.43 10.81
C LYS A 240 -12.18 9.83 9.52
N ASP A 241 -11.75 8.84 8.75
CA ASP A 241 -11.06 9.03 7.48
C ASP A 241 -11.62 8.11 6.39
N ASN A 242 -11.12 8.26 5.17
CA ASN A 242 -11.33 7.32 4.09
C ASN A 242 -10.66 5.99 4.47
N ILE A 243 -11.30 4.87 4.15
CA ILE A 243 -10.90 3.54 4.61
C ILE A 243 -10.68 2.66 3.40
N THR A 244 -9.46 2.21 3.18
CA THR A 244 -9.12 1.33 2.07
C THR A 244 -8.38 0.10 2.59
N ALA A 245 -8.82 -1.08 2.15
CA ALA A 245 -8.16 -2.35 2.37
C ALA A 245 -8.15 -3.18 1.08
N LEU A 246 -7.00 -3.75 0.76
CA LEU A 246 -6.77 -4.65 -0.38
C LEU A 246 -6.04 -5.88 0.13
N MET A 247 -6.70 -7.04 0.08
CA MET A 247 -6.13 -8.31 0.54
C MET A 247 -5.79 -9.22 -0.62
N ILE A 248 -4.70 -9.96 -0.49
CA ILE A 248 -4.16 -10.90 -1.45
C ILE A 248 -3.88 -12.21 -0.74
N GLU A 249 -4.27 -13.34 -1.32
CA GLU A 249 -3.92 -14.68 -0.88
C GLU A 249 -3.18 -15.42 -1.99
N LEU A 250 -2.08 -16.04 -1.63
CA LEU A 250 -1.26 -16.84 -2.54
C LEU A 250 -1.63 -18.31 -2.40
N LEU A 251 -2.23 -18.88 -3.45
CA LEU A 251 -2.67 -20.27 -3.49
C LEU A 251 -1.70 -21.16 -4.25
N ASP A 252 -1.64 -22.44 -3.89
CA ASP A 252 -0.90 -23.42 -4.68
C ASP A 252 -1.59 -23.67 -6.03
N ASP A 253 -0.82 -23.86 -7.08
CA ASP A 253 -1.34 -24.23 -8.41
C ASP A 253 -2.00 -25.62 -8.40
N ALA A 254 -1.67 -26.47 -7.42
CA ALA A 254 -2.17 -27.85 -7.30
C ALA A 254 -3.59 -27.99 -6.71
N GLU A 255 -4.16 -26.95 -6.11
CA GLU A 255 -5.50 -27.00 -5.49
C GLU A 255 -6.66 -26.69 -6.45
N GLY A 256 -6.42 -26.66 -7.74
CA GLY A 256 -7.42 -26.56 -8.80
C GLY A 256 -7.86 -27.93 -9.32
N GLY A 257 -8.47 -28.77 -8.48
CA GLY A 257 -9.18 -29.96 -8.94
C GLY A 257 -10.42 -29.59 -9.76
N PRO A 258 -10.77 -30.35 -10.81
CA PRO A 258 -11.94 -30.04 -11.63
C PRO A 258 -13.22 -30.17 -10.82
N GLY A 259 -13.93 -29.05 -10.66
CA GLY A 259 -15.34 -29.04 -10.27
C GLY A 259 -16.23 -29.22 -11.50
#